data_f7b8fb380ba5bc629def463ad5d3fa45
#
_entry.id   f7b8fb380ba5bc629def463ad5d3fa45
#
_cell.length_a   1.000
_cell.length_b   1.000
_cell.length_c   1.000
_cell.angle_alpha   90.00
_cell.angle_beta   90.00
_cell.angle_gamma   90.00
#
_symmetry.space_group_name_H-M   'P 1'
#
loop_
_entity.id
_entity.type
_entity.pdbx_description
1 polymer ?
#
loop_
_entity_poly.entity_id
_entity_poly.type
_entity_poly.pdbx_seq_one_letter_code
_entity_poly.pdbx_strand_id
1 'polypeptide(L)'
;MIITGKNLKSLIKQYDIINKQSYDQFSLSLSLDKQILRFKENIPYITYGQEILDEYMERISLQDGYILKPGQAILACSSENIKMPKGYMGLLQTKGSLARLFITIHCCDG
;
A
#
# COMPACT_ATOMS: atom_id res chain seq x y z
N MET A 1 -11.05 -19.59 3.80
CA MET A 1 -9.94 -20.06 4.66
C MET A 1 -8.81 -19.04 4.63
N ILE A 2 -8.31 -18.67 5.78
CA ILE A 2 -7.16 -17.76 5.92
C ILE A 2 -5.89 -18.61 6.00
N ILE A 3 -4.88 -18.26 5.20
CA ILE A 3 -3.63 -19.01 5.13
C ILE A 3 -2.56 -18.27 5.95
N THR A 4 -2.00 -18.96 6.93
CA THR A 4 -1.01 -18.42 7.87
C THR A 4 0.10 -19.42 8.16
N GLY A 5 1.14 -19.01 8.88
CA GLY A 5 2.19 -19.88 9.40
C GLY A 5 2.96 -20.64 8.34
N LYS A 6 3.14 -21.92 8.56
CA LYS A 6 3.87 -22.81 7.63
C LYS A 6 3.22 -22.87 6.25
N ASN A 7 1.91 -22.83 6.20
CA ASN A 7 1.15 -22.88 4.93
C ASN A 7 1.38 -21.58 4.13
N LEU A 8 1.46 -20.43 4.80
CA LEU A 8 1.80 -19.18 4.14
C LEU A 8 3.23 -19.21 3.58
N LYS A 9 4.19 -19.68 4.34
CA LYS A 9 5.58 -19.82 3.89
C LYS A 9 5.69 -20.74 2.67
N SER A 10 5.01 -21.87 2.71
CA SER A 10 4.99 -22.83 1.60
C SER A 10 4.37 -22.23 0.35
N LEU A 11 3.27 -21.50 0.50
CA LEU A 11 2.58 -20.84 -0.61
C LEU A 11 3.46 -19.78 -1.25
N ILE A 12 4.12 -18.95 -0.45
CA ILE A 12 5.03 -17.90 -0.94
C ILE A 12 6.17 -18.50 -1.77
N LYS A 13 6.78 -19.58 -1.29
CA LYS A 13 7.86 -20.27 -2.00
C LYS A 13 7.38 -20.95 -3.27
N GLN A 14 6.24 -21.63 -3.21
CA GLN A 14 5.70 -22.38 -4.34
C GLN A 14 5.36 -21.50 -5.53
N TYR A 15 4.81 -20.32 -5.29
CA TYR A 15 4.33 -19.41 -6.33
C TYR A 15 5.18 -18.16 -6.52
N ASP A 16 6.27 -18.02 -5.78
CA ASP A 16 7.13 -16.85 -5.83
C ASP A 16 6.34 -15.53 -5.68
N ILE A 17 5.49 -15.48 -4.66
CA ILE A 17 4.55 -14.37 -4.44
C ILE A 17 5.28 -13.07 -4.19
N ILE A 18 6.37 -13.11 -3.44
CA ILE A 18 7.17 -11.93 -3.06
C ILE A 18 8.65 -12.30 -3.01
N ASN A 19 9.51 -11.38 -3.46
CA ASN A 19 10.96 -11.59 -3.54
C ASN A 19 11.70 -11.51 -2.21
N LYS A 20 11.11 -10.84 -1.22
CA LYS A 20 11.74 -10.60 0.07
C LYS A 20 11.08 -11.43 1.15
N GLN A 21 11.89 -11.85 2.14
CA GLN A 21 11.37 -12.46 3.36
C GLN A 21 10.80 -11.38 4.29
N SER A 22 9.73 -10.74 3.87
CA SER A 22 9.01 -9.73 4.64
C SER A 22 7.67 -10.25 5.14
N TYR A 23 7.66 -11.47 5.65
CA TYR A 23 6.47 -12.11 6.19
C TYR A 23 6.74 -12.64 7.60
N ASP A 24 5.72 -12.58 8.42
CA ASP A 24 5.69 -13.19 9.76
C ASP A 24 4.79 -14.42 9.77
N GLN A 25 4.34 -14.84 10.96
CA GLN A 25 3.45 -15.99 11.10
C GLN A 25 2.07 -15.77 10.47
N PHE A 26 1.65 -14.55 10.25
CA PHE A 26 0.27 -14.24 9.89
C PHE A 26 0.10 -13.53 8.57
N SER A 27 1.11 -12.78 8.13
CA SER A 27 0.94 -11.86 7.01
C SER A 27 2.26 -11.55 6.30
N LEU A 28 2.11 -10.98 5.11
CA LEU A 28 3.19 -10.32 4.39
C LEU A 28 3.28 -8.86 4.81
N SER A 29 4.49 -8.37 5.08
CA SER A 29 4.73 -6.96 5.33
C SER A 29 5.15 -6.27 4.04
N LEU A 30 4.56 -5.12 3.77
CA LEU A 30 4.89 -4.28 2.62
C LEU A 30 5.55 -2.99 3.10
N SER A 31 6.52 -2.51 2.32
CA SER A 31 7.21 -1.26 2.56
C SER A 31 6.73 -0.20 1.58
N LEU A 32 6.76 1.06 1.98
CA LEU A 32 6.50 2.16 1.07
C LEU A 32 7.59 2.26 0.00
N ASP A 33 7.17 2.57 -1.22
CA ASP A 33 8.10 2.94 -2.27
C ASP A 33 8.78 4.28 -1.97
N LYS A 34 9.73 4.64 -2.80
CA LYS A 34 10.55 5.85 -2.62
C LYS A 34 9.80 7.16 -2.86
N GLN A 35 8.62 7.09 -3.45
CA GLN A 35 7.81 8.24 -3.83
C GLN A 35 6.36 8.04 -3.44
N ILE A 36 5.70 9.17 -3.18
CA ILE A 36 4.27 9.26 -2.98
C ILE A 36 3.68 10.31 -3.92
N LEU A 37 2.37 10.26 -4.10
CA LEU A 37 1.61 11.29 -4.80
C LEU A 37 0.65 11.96 -3.81
N ARG A 38 0.44 13.25 -4.00
CA ARG A 38 -0.62 13.98 -3.29
C ARG A 38 -1.28 14.97 -4.25
N PHE A 39 -2.51 15.35 -3.96
CA PHE A 39 -3.15 16.43 -4.69
C PHE A 39 -2.50 17.77 -4.34
N LYS A 40 -2.36 18.63 -5.34
CA LYS A 40 -1.93 20.02 -5.13
C LYS A 40 -2.98 20.77 -4.32
N GLU A 41 -2.54 21.72 -3.50
CA GLU A 41 -3.42 22.46 -2.59
C GLU A 41 -4.44 23.36 -3.29
N ASN A 42 -4.13 23.79 -4.51
CA ASN A 42 -4.95 24.76 -5.26
C ASN A 42 -6.03 24.11 -6.15
N ILE A 43 -6.33 22.84 -5.98
CA ILE A 43 -7.39 22.16 -6.73
C ILE A 43 -8.72 22.43 -6.03
N PRO A 44 -9.69 23.11 -6.69
CA PRO A 44 -10.94 23.50 -6.04
C PRO A 44 -11.89 22.32 -5.81
N TYR A 45 -11.93 21.35 -6.74
CA TYR A 45 -12.78 20.16 -6.63
C TYR A 45 -12.35 19.09 -7.64
N ILE A 46 -12.77 17.86 -7.39
CA ILE A 46 -12.64 16.73 -8.30
C ILE A 46 -14.00 16.06 -8.41
N THR A 47 -14.44 15.79 -9.62
CA THR A 47 -15.71 15.14 -9.89
C THR A 47 -15.52 13.64 -10.00
N TYR A 48 -16.32 12.87 -9.30
CA TYR A 48 -16.30 11.41 -9.40
C TYR A 48 -16.57 10.96 -10.84
N GLY A 49 -15.77 10.02 -11.32
CA GLY A 49 -15.87 9.55 -12.71
C GLY A 49 -15.09 10.39 -13.73
N GLN A 50 -14.55 11.53 -13.32
CA GLN A 50 -13.68 12.34 -14.15
C GLN A 50 -12.27 11.73 -14.17
N GLU A 51 -11.59 11.84 -15.31
CA GLU A 51 -10.17 11.52 -15.41
C GLU A 51 -9.35 12.46 -14.52
N ILE A 52 -8.50 11.87 -13.68
CA ILE A 52 -7.59 12.65 -12.84
C ILE A 52 -6.35 12.98 -13.66
N LEU A 53 -6.15 14.26 -13.93
CA LEU A 53 -5.00 14.72 -14.69
C LEU A 53 -3.75 14.76 -13.81
N ASP A 54 -2.60 14.43 -14.39
CA ASP A 54 -1.30 14.48 -13.70
C ASP A 54 -0.99 15.87 -13.15
N GLU A 55 -1.50 16.92 -13.78
CA GLU A 55 -1.34 18.31 -13.33
C GLU A 55 -2.00 18.60 -11.99
N TYR A 56 -2.96 17.76 -11.53
CA TYR A 56 -3.61 17.90 -10.23
C TYR A 56 -2.81 17.29 -9.09
N MET A 57 -1.82 16.49 -9.41
CA MET A 57 -1.04 15.75 -8.45
C MET A 57 0.42 16.18 -8.48
N GLU A 58 1.07 16.07 -7.33
CA GLU A 58 2.51 16.26 -7.23
C GLU A 58 3.17 15.01 -6.68
N ARG A 59 4.34 14.71 -7.20
CA ARG A 59 5.16 13.57 -6.81
C ARG A 59 6.19 14.04 -5.79
N ILE A 60 6.26 13.34 -4.67
CA ILE A 60 7.16 13.69 -3.57
C ILE A 60 8.07 12.52 -3.26
N SER A 61 9.39 12.79 -3.21
CA SER A 61 10.38 11.82 -2.76
C SER A 61 10.31 11.61 -1.25
N LEU A 62 10.42 10.37 -0.81
CA LEU A 62 10.49 10.00 0.60
C LEU A 62 11.92 9.92 1.14
N GLN A 63 12.92 10.33 0.35
CA GLN A 63 14.33 10.22 0.75
C GLN A 63 14.62 10.91 2.08
N ASP A 64 14.06 12.10 2.29
CA ASP A 64 14.22 12.88 3.52
C ASP A 64 13.03 12.74 4.49
N GLY A 65 12.19 11.73 4.26
CA GLY A 65 10.95 11.54 5.00
C GLY A 65 9.81 12.43 4.51
N TYR A 66 8.66 12.27 5.12
CA TYR A 66 7.47 13.08 4.82
C TYR A 66 6.64 13.25 6.09
N ILE A 67 6.21 14.46 6.34
CA ILE A 67 5.34 14.76 7.48
C ILE A 67 3.89 14.70 7.02
N LEU A 68 3.20 13.64 7.44
CA LEU A 68 1.76 13.49 7.20
C LEU A 68 1.01 14.25 8.30
N LYS A 69 0.35 15.34 7.92
CA LYS A 69 -0.42 16.15 8.86
C LYS A 69 -1.80 15.54 9.12
N PRO A 70 -2.41 15.83 10.29
CA PRO A 70 -3.79 15.39 10.56
C PRO A 70 -4.75 15.82 9.46
N GLY A 71 -5.61 14.88 9.03
CA GLY A 71 -6.57 15.11 7.95
C GLY A 71 -6.00 15.05 6.54
N GLN A 72 -4.70 14.89 6.39
CA GLN A 72 -4.05 14.78 5.10
C GLN A 72 -4.09 13.35 4.58
N ALA A 73 -4.25 13.19 3.28
CA ALA A 73 -4.17 11.90 2.58
C ALA A 73 -3.10 11.93 1.49
N ILE A 74 -2.47 10.80 1.28
CA ILE A 74 -1.47 10.59 0.24
C ILE A 74 -1.78 9.29 -0.51
N LEU A 75 -1.35 9.22 -1.75
CA LEU A 75 -1.38 7.98 -2.54
C LEU A 75 0.01 7.38 -2.57
N ALA A 76 0.12 6.13 -2.16
CA ALA A 76 1.39 5.44 -2.06
C ALA A 76 1.32 4.05 -2.70
N CYS A 77 2.49 3.54 -3.08
CA CYS A 77 2.65 2.17 -3.55
C CYS A 77 3.58 1.40 -2.62
N SER A 78 3.50 0.09 -2.68
CA SER A 78 4.53 -0.76 -2.08
C SER A 78 5.78 -0.79 -2.96
N SER A 79 6.95 -0.93 -2.34
CA SER A 79 8.20 -1.16 -3.06
C SER A 79 8.29 -2.59 -3.61
N GLU A 80 7.60 -3.52 -2.96
CA GLU A 80 7.53 -4.91 -3.38
C GLU A 80 6.48 -5.11 -4.47
N ASN A 81 6.79 -6.00 -5.41
CA ASN A 81 5.82 -6.52 -6.36
C ASN A 81 5.26 -7.83 -5.85
N ILE A 82 3.95 -7.95 -5.82
CA ILE A 82 3.26 -9.16 -5.37
C ILE A 82 2.64 -9.85 -6.57
N LYS A 83 2.92 -11.13 -6.70
CA LYS A 83 2.31 -12.00 -7.71
C LYS A 83 1.33 -12.94 -7.04
N MET A 84 0.07 -12.55 -6.99
CA MET A 84 -0.95 -13.39 -6.39
C MET A 84 -1.30 -14.57 -7.31
N PRO A 85 -1.17 -15.83 -6.85
CA PRO A 85 -1.52 -16.97 -7.66
C PRO A 85 -3.03 -17.08 -7.87
N LYS A 86 -3.43 -17.71 -8.97
CA LYS A 86 -4.83 -17.93 -9.28
C LYS A 86 -5.51 -18.74 -8.17
N GLY A 87 -6.69 -18.31 -7.78
CA GLY A 87 -7.48 -18.96 -6.73
C GLY A 87 -7.20 -18.44 -5.31
N TYR A 88 -6.29 -17.45 -5.18
CA TYR A 88 -5.99 -16.81 -3.91
C TYR A 88 -6.26 -15.31 -3.99
N MET A 89 -6.58 -14.74 -2.86
CA MET A 89 -6.85 -13.30 -2.71
C MET A 89 -6.08 -12.78 -1.50
N GLY A 90 -5.49 -11.60 -1.64
CA GLY A 90 -4.86 -10.89 -0.53
C GLY A 90 -5.75 -9.75 -0.04
N LEU A 91 -5.78 -9.55 1.27
CA LEU A 91 -6.41 -8.39 1.89
C LEU A 91 -5.32 -7.48 2.45
N LEU A 92 -5.34 -6.22 2.04
CA LEU A 92 -4.44 -5.23 2.58
C LEU A 92 -5.02 -4.64 3.86
N GLN A 93 -4.19 -4.57 4.91
CA GLN A 93 -4.60 -4.01 6.20
C GLN A 93 -3.53 -3.08 6.76
N THR A 94 -3.96 -2.14 7.57
CA THR A 94 -3.06 -1.25 8.29
C THR A 94 -2.30 -2.04 9.35
N LYS A 95 -0.98 -1.89 9.37
CA LYS A 95 -0.14 -2.46 10.42
C LYS A 95 -0.48 -1.82 11.77
N GLY A 96 -0.47 -2.61 12.85
CA GLY A 96 -0.85 -2.15 14.18
C GLY A 96 -0.07 -0.93 14.67
N SER A 97 1.23 -0.84 14.34
CA SER A 97 2.05 0.32 14.70
C SER A 97 1.58 1.62 14.06
N LEU A 98 1.04 1.57 12.83
CA LEU A 98 0.45 2.73 12.15
C LEU A 98 -0.97 3.02 12.67
N ALA A 99 -1.75 1.98 12.90
CA ALA A 99 -3.12 2.13 13.40
C ALA A 99 -3.17 2.81 14.77
N ARG A 100 -2.19 2.54 15.63
CA ARG A 100 -2.06 3.21 16.94
C ARG A 100 -1.76 4.71 16.84
N LEU A 101 -1.26 5.16 15.71
CA LEU A 101 -1.05 6.57 15.40
C LEU A 101 -2.24 7.19 14.64
N PHE A 102 -3.35 6.45 14.56
CA PHE A 102 -4.56 6.83 13.81
C PHE A 102 -4.30 7.04 12.30
N ILE A 103 -3.28 6.37 11.77
CA ILE A 103 -3.04 6.32 10.33
C ILE A 103 -3.82 5.14 9.77
N THR A 104 -4.67 5.39 8.79
CA THR A 104 -5.47 4.37 8.13
C THR A 104 -5.05 4.21 6.67
N ILE A 105 -5.14 2.98 6.18
CA ILE A 105 -4.90 2.66 4.78
C ILE A 105 -6.26 2.35 4.15
N HIS A 106 -6.61 3.12 3.14
CA HIS A 106 -7.78 2.83 2.30
C HIS A 106 -7.32 1.99 1.13
N CYS A 107 -7.92 0.83 0.97
CA CYS A 107 -7.62 -0.08 -0.12
C CYS A 107 -8.68 0.04 -1.20
N CYS A 108 -8.26 0.00 -2.44
CA CYS A 108 -9.15 -0.06 -3.58
C CYS A 108 -8.84 -1.31 -4.41
N ASP A 109 -9.86 -1.81 -5.06
CA ASP A 109 -9.70 -2.83 -6.09
C ASP A 109 -9.04 -2.18 -7.30
N GLY A 110 -7.90 -2.68 -7.67
CA GLY A 110 -7.19 -2.10 -8.79
C GLY A 110 -6.44 -3.11 -9.61
#